data_f94a2e9886ee0bff9c39a69c4f470489
#
_entry.id   f94a2e9886ee0bff9c39a69c4f470489
#
_cell.length_a   1.000
_cell.length_b   1.000
_cell.length_c   1.000
_cell.angle_alpha   90.00
_cell.angle_beta   90.00
_cell.angle_gamma   90.00
#
_symmetry.space_group_name_H-M   'P 1'
#
loop_
_entity.id
_entity.type
_entity.pdbx_description
1 polymer ?
#
loop_
_entity_poly.entity_id
_entity_poly.type
_entity_poly.pdbx_seq_one_letter_code
_entity_poly.pdbx_strand_id
1 'polypeptide(L)'
;CISSYMPKPTVRCLSFIRRHRLPPICCAEARVDKLRDLLTKLGSQVTERLWRLGFASRFFVAILAYSAQTFARPHLLLREIWFSGVLSLIIILVSGLFVGLVLGLQGYETLQRYGSSEALGILVALSLVRELGPVVAGLLFASRAGSAVTAEIGLMKATEQLKAMDMMAVNPLARVVAPRFWGGVISMPLLAALFSMMGVFGGYLIGVVFIGVDEGAFWSQMQAS
;
A
#
# COMPACT_ATOMS: atom_id res chain seq x y z
N CYS A 1 -13.50 31.44 -5.04
CA CYS A 1 -13.26 32.90 -5.13
C CYS A 1 -12.51 33.41 -3.90
N ILE A 2 -11.23 33.08 -3.73
CA ILE A 2 -10.26 33.87 -2.92
C ILE A 2 -8.89 33.55 -3.55
N SER A 3 -8.63 34.17 -4.69
CA SER A 3 -7.33 34.16 -5.33
C SER A 3 -7.12 35.55 -5.95
N SER A 4 -6.80 36.54 -5.13
CA SER A 4 -6.34 37.83 -5.63
C SER A 4 -5.93 38.72 -4.45
N TYR A 5 -4.74 38.44 -3.86
CA TYR A 5 -3.98 39.50 -3.18
C TYR A 5 -2.55 38.96 -2.94
N MET A 6 -1.74 38.91 -4.00
CA MET A 6 -0.29 38.91 -3.87
C MET A 6 0.20 40.23 -4.49
N PRO A 7 0.78 41.14 -3.73
CA PRO A 7 1.47 42.29 -4.31
C PRO A 7 2.73 41.75 -5.02
N LYS A 8 2.81 42.00 -6.33
CA LYS A 8 3.99 41.74 -7.15
C LYS A 8 5.15 42.57 -6.56
N PRO A 9 6.34 41.99 -6.35
CA PRO A 9 7.50 42.77 -5.96
C PRO A 9 7.81 43.78 -7.08
N THR A 10 7.76 45.03 -6.71
CA THR A 10 7.99 46.15 -7.60
C THR A 10 9.39 46.09 -8.18
N VAL A 11 9.45 46.06 -9.51
CA VAL A 11 10.62 46.04 -10.40
C VAL A 11 11.50 47.31 -10.26
N ARG A 12 11.39 48.05 -9.17
CA ARG A 12 12.14 49.30 -8.93
C ARG A 12 13.50 49.14 -8.26
N CYS A 13 13.89 47.96 -7.81
CA CYS A 13 15.21 47.74 -7.21
C CYS A 13 16.34 47.39 -8.19
N LEU A 14 16.04 47.07 -9.44
CA LEU A 14 17.07 46.61 -10.40
C LEU A 14 17.84 47.69 -11.13
N SER A 15 17.39 48.95 -11.09
CA SER A 15 18.08 50.07 -11.78
C SER A 15 19.07 50.83 -10.88
N PHE A 16 19.10 50.59 -9.59
CA PHE A 16 19.93 51.32 -8.63
C PHE A 16 21.24 50.58 -8.21
N ILE A 17 21.45 49.35 -8.67
CA ILE A 17 22.56 48.47 -8.23
C ILE A 17 23.93 48.85 -8.85
N ARG A 18 24.03 49.88 -9.70
CA ARG A 18 25.28 50.09 -10.47
C ARG A 18 26.31 51.05 -9.84
N ARG A 19 26.07 51.67 -8.67
CA ARG A 19 27.01 52.71 -8.21
C ARG A 19 27.33 52.88 -6.70
N HIS A 20 26.74 52.13 -5.78
CA HIS A 20 27.11 52.28 -4.37
C HIS A 20 27.25 50.90 -3.67
N ARG A 21 28.34 50.78 -2.89
CA ARG A 21 28.56 49.66 -1.95
C ARG A 21 27.34 49.59 -1.02
N LEU A 22 26.57 48.56 -1.11
CA LEU A 22 25.41 48.31 -0.25
C LEU A 22 25.89 48.26 1.23
N PRO A 23 25.24 48.96 2.15
CA PRO A 23 25.55 48.86 3.58
C PRO A 23 25.28 47.45 4.08
N PRO A 24 26.06 46.95 5.06
CA PRO A 24 25.92 45.56 5.55
C PRO A 24 24.55 45.23 6.16
N ILE A 25 23.74 46.23 6.43
CA ILE A 25 22.38 46.11 6.97
C ILE A 25 21.41 45.44 5.93
N CYS A 26 21.57 45.74 4.63
CA CYS A 26 20.69 45.19 3.59
C CYS A 26 20.91 43.68 3.37
N CYS A 27 22.12 43.17 3.63
CA CYS A 27 22.40 41.73 3.56
C CYS A 27 21.84 40.93 4.75
N ALA A 28 21.73 41.59 5.92
CA ALA A 28 21.15 40.98 7.11
C ALA A 28 19.63 40.83 6.97
N GLU A 29 18.94 41.85 6.47
CA GLU A 29 17.50 41.81 6.22
C GLU A 29 17.13 40.74 5.16
N ALA A 30 17.88 40.68 4.05
CA ALA A 30 17.67 39.66 3.02
C ALA A 30 17.87 38.21 3.53
N ARG A 31 18.72 38.01 4.53
CA ARG A 31 18.93 36.71 5.17
C ARG A 31 17.81 36.37 6.14
N VAL A 32 17.32 37.34 6.89
CA VAL A 32 16.18 37.17 7.80
C VAL A 32 14.91 36.88 7.03
N ASP A 33 14.67 37.56 5.91
CA ASP A 33 13.51 37.28 5.03
C ASP A 33 13.57 35.88 4.41
N LYS A 34 14.75 35.44 4.00
CA LYS A 34 14.94 34.07 3.47
C LYS A 34 14.71 32.99 4.53
N LEU A 35 15.14 33.25 5.77
CA LEU A 35 14.88 32.37 6.92
C LEU A 35 13.38 32.33 7.25
N ARG A 36 12.74 33.47 7.24
CA ARG A 36 11.30 33.61 7.49
C ARG A 36 10.47 32.88 6.44
N ASP A 37 10.85 32.99 5.15
CA ASP A 37 10.23 32.29 4.05
C ASP A 37 10.43 30.76 4.14
N LEU A 38 11.61 30.31 4.59
CA LEU A 38 11.86 28.89 4.83
C LEU A 38 11.02 28.36 6.00
N LEU A 39 10.95 29.10 7.09
CA LEU A 39 10.15 28.73 8.26
C LEU A 39 8.65 28.71 7.94
N THR A 40 8.16 29.69 7.19
CA THR A 40 6.76 29.72 6.76
C THR A 40 6.42 28.58 5.80
N LYS A 41 7.31 28.25 4.86
CA LYS A 41 7.16 27.10 3.97
C LYS A 41 7.16 25.77 4.72
N LEU A 42 8.08 25.59 5.67
CA LEU A 42 8.11 24.41 6.53
C LEU A 42 6.86 24.34 7.40
N GLY A 43 6.45 25.44 8.02
CA GLY A 43 5.24 25.50 8.82
C GLY A 43 3.97 25.16 8.01
N SER A 44 3.86 25.71 6.80
CA SER A 44 2.71 25.41 5.92
C SER A 44 2.70 23.96 5.46
N GLN A 45 3.85 23.36 5.17
CA GLN A 45 3.95 21.94 4.82
C GLN A 45 3.56 21.02 5.98
N VAL A 46 4.00 21.33 7.18
CA VAL A 46 3.64 20.55 8.38
C VAL A 46 2.15 20.68 8.67
N THR A 47 1.61 21.89 8.63
CA THR A 47 0.18 22.14 8.85
C THR A 47 -0.68 21.42 7.80
N GLU A 48 -0.28 21.46 6.54
CA GLU A 48 -0.98 20.74 5.47
C GLU A 48 -0.93 19.23 5.65
N ARG A 49 0.21 18.69 6.08
CA ARG A 49 0.35 17.25 6.41
C ARG A 49 -0.53 16.85 7.59
N LEU A 50 -0.53 17.64 8.66
CA LEU A 50 -1.39 17.41 9.82
C LEU A 50 -2.88 17.49 9.47
N TRP A 51 -3.25 18.45 8.63
CA TRP A 51 -4.63 18.58 8.17
C TRP A 51 -5.06 17.39 7.33
N ARG A 52 -4.20 16.91 6.42
CA ARG A 52 -4.44 15.69 5.62
C ARG A 52 -4.57 14.44 6.50
N LEU A 53 -3.73 14.31 7.53
CA LEU A 53 -3.82 13.21 8.50
C LEU A 53 -5.13 13.27 9.30
N GLY A 54 -5.52 14.46 9.76
CA GLY A 54 -6.80 14.68 10.45
C GLY A 54 -8.01 14.36 9.57
N PHE A 55 -7.95 14.73 8.30
CA PHE A 55 -8.99 14.36 7.33
C PHE A 55 -9.04 12.85 7.09
N ALA A 56 -7.88 12.21 6.90
CA ALA A 56 -7.79 10.76 6.69
C ALA A 56 -8.30 9.97 7.92
N SER A 57 -7.98 10.42 9.14
CA SER A 57 -8.47 9.77 10.37
C SER A 57 -9.99 9.88 10.52
N ARG A 58 -10.56 11.05 10.26
CA ARG A 58 -12.04 11.25 10.26
C ARG A 58 -12.72 10.39 9.20
N PHE A 59 -12.11 10.29 8.01
CA PHE A 59 -12.61 9.44 6.93
C PHE A 59 -12.59 7.96 7.35
N PHE A 60 -11.51 7.50 7.97
CA PHE A 60 -11.39 6.14 8.47
C PHE A 60 -12.43 5.82 9.56
N VAL A 61 -12.61 6.73 10.52
CA VAL A 61 -13.64 6.58 11.57
C VAL A 61 -15.04 6.54 10.95
N ALA A 62 -15.31 7.34 9.92
CA ALA A 62 -16.59 7.30 9.21
C ALA A 62 -16.82 5.93 8.53
N ILE A 63 -15.80 5.35 7.88
CA ILE A 63 -15.89 4.00 7.28
C ILE A 63 -16.23 2.97 8.37
N LEU A 64 -15.56 3.03 9.52
CA LEU A 64 -15.83 2.14 10.64
C LEU A 64 -17.26 2.33 11.20
N ALA A 65 -17.75 3.55 11.30
CA ALA A 65 -19.12 3.81 11.75
C ALA A 65 -20.17 3.24 10.79
N TYR A 66 -19.90 3.26 9.48
CA TYR A 66 -20.79 2.64 8.48
C TYR A 66 -20.59 1.13 8.31
N SER A 67 -19.64 0.51 9.02
CA SER A 67 -19.39 -0.93 8.94
C SER A 67 -20.60 -1.79 9.26
N ALA A 68 -21.39 -1.38 10.27
CA ALA A 68 -22.61 -2.09 10.67
C ALA A 68 -23.62 -2.21 9.51
N GLN A 69 -23.75 -1.16 8.69
CA GLN A 69 -24.64 -1.19 7.53
C GLN A 69 -24.10 -2.09 6.39
N THR A 70 -22.79 -2.21 6.27
CA THR A 70 -22.14 -3.08 5.30
C THR A 70 -22.37 -4.56 5.63
N PHE A 71 -22.25 -4.94 6.90
CA PHE A 71 -22.54 -6.31 7.36
C PHE A 71 -24.04 -6.66 7.28
N ALA A 72 -24.94 -5.69 7.38
CA ALA A 72 -26.35 -5.91 7.16
C ALA A 72 -26.73 -6.27 5.70
N ARG A 73 -25.82 -6.05 4.75
CA ARG A 73 -26.01 -6.35 3.34
C ARG A 73 -24.91 -7.25 2.77
N PRO A 74 -24.86 -8.54 3.14
CA PRO A 74 -23.75 -9.44 2.82
C PRO A 74 -23.56 -9.66 1.32
N HIS A 75 -24.61 -9.53 0.53
CA HIS A 75 -24.53 -9.73 -0.92
C HIS A 75 -23.62 -8.70 -1.62
N LEU A 76 -23.56 -7.46 -1.16
CA LEU A 76 -22.66 -6.45 -1.68
C LEU A 76 -21.19 -6.77 -1.31
N LEU A 77 -21.00 -7.23 -0.09
CA LEU A 77 -19.69 -7.65 0.41
C LEU A 77 -19.14 -8.85 -0.38
N LEU A 78 -19.97 -9.88 -0.59
CA LEU A 78 -19.60 -11.08 -1.38
C LEU A 78 -19.24 -10.72 -2.81
N ARG A 79 -19.96 -9.81 -3.43
CA ARG A 79 -19.66 -9.33 -4.78
C ARG A 79 -18.30 -8.63 -4.84
N GLU A 80 -17.99 -7.80 -3.86
CA GLU A 80 -16.69 -7.11 -3.79
C GLU A 80 -15.53 -8.07 -3.52
N ILE A 81 -15.72 -9.05 -2.63
CA ILE A 81 -14.74 -10.11 -2.37
C ILE A 81 -14.48 -10.93 -3.64
N TRP A 82 -15.54 -11.29 -4.36
CA TRP A 82 -15.41 -12.02 -5.62
C TRP A 82 -14.63 -11.23 -6.65
N PHE A 83 -15.00 -9.98 -6.86
CA PHE A 83 -14.37 -9.14 -7.88
C PHE A 83 -12.92 -8.79 -7.54
N SER A 84 -12.62 -8.44 -6.29
CA SER A 84 -11.28 -8.13 -5.83
C SER A 84 -10.41 -9.37 -5.65
N GLY A 85 -10.97 -10.47 -5.11
CA GLY A 85 -10.28 -11.71 -4.80
C GLY A 85 -9.94 -12.52 -6.06
N VAL A 86 -10.94 -12.89 -6.85
CA VAL A 86 -10.78 -13.82 -7.99
C VAL A 86 -9.86 -13.23 -9.07
N LEU A 87 -10.01 -11.96 -9.39
CA LEU A 87 -9.15 -11.31 -10.38
C LEU A 87 -7.69 -11.20 -9.93
N SER A 88 -7.42 -11.14 -8.62
CA SER A 88 -6.07 -11.10 -8.06
C SER A 88 -5.47 -12.50 -7.88
N LEU A 89 -6.31 -13.54 -7.87
CA LEU A 89 -5.93 -14.91 -7.52
C LEU A 89 -4.85 -15.47 -8.45
N ILE A 90 -5.02 -15.32 -9.77
CA ILE A 90 -4.05 -15.83 -10.75
C ILE A 90 -2.66 -15.24 -10.54
N ILE A 91 -2.57 -13.93 -10.36
CA ILE A 91 -1.29 -13.24 -10.16
C ILE A 91 -0.62 -13.71 -8.86
N ILE A 92 -1.41 -13.86 -7.80
CA ILE A 92 -0.91 -14.28 -6.49
C ILE A 92 -0.47 -15.74 -6.50
N LEU A 93 -1.19 -16.64 -7.16
CA LEU A 93 -0.80 -18.04 -7.29
C LEU A 93 0.50 -18.20 -8.08
N VAL A 94 0.59 -17.56 -9.23
CA VAL A 94 1.78 -17.61 -10.08
C VAL A 94 2.98 -17.00 -9.36
N SER A 95 2.82 -15.82 -8.75
CA SER A 95 3.92 -15.18 -8.01
C SER A 95 4.33 -16.00 -6.78
N GLY A 96 3.40 -16.60 -6.05
CA GLY A 96 3.67 -17.48 -4.92
C GLY A 96 4.48 -18.70 -5.33
N LEU A 97 4.10 -19.34 -6.44
CA LEU A 97 4.83 -20.46 -6.99
C LEU A 97 6.28 -20.09 -7.31
N PHE A 98 6.51 -19.01 -8.06
CA PHE A 98 7.86 -18.57 -8.42
C PHE A 98 8.70 -18.17 -7.21
N VAL A 99 8.14 -17.48 -6.26
CA VAL A 99 8.85 -17.15 -5.01
C VAL A 99 9.24 -18.40 -4.25
N GLY A 100 8.35 -19.40 -4.18
CA GLY A 100 8.63 -20.69 -3.56
C GLY A 100 9.76 -21.46 -4.27
N LEU A 101 9.75 -21.49 -5.62
CA LEU A 101 10.82 -22.10 -6.40
C LEU A 101 12.17 -21.45 -6.11
N VAL A 102 12.24 -20.13 -6.13
CA VAL A 102 13.48 -19.37 -5.85
C VAL A 102 13.97 -19.62 -4.44
N LEU A 103 13.09 -19.56 -3.44
CA LEU A 103 13.44 -19.82 -2.04
C LEU A 103 13.92 -21.26 -1.82
N GLY A 104 13.27 -22.23 -2.48
CA GLY A 104 13.69 -23.63 -2.42
C GLY A 104 15.11 -23.80 -2.95
N LEU A 105 15.42 -23.19 -4.08
CA LEU A 105 16.73 -23.28 -4.74
C LEU A 105 17.81 -22.58 -3.92
N GLN A 106 17.60 -21.33 -3.53
CA GLN A 106 18.56 -20.57 -2.72
C GLN A 106 18.71 -21.15 -1.31
N GLY A 107 17.60 -21.62 -0.73
CA GLY A 107 17.62 -22.30 0.56
C GLY A 107 18.49 -23.55 0.54
N TYR A 108 18.33 -24.39 -0.47
CA TYR A 108 19.13 -25.60 -0.63
C TYR A 108 20.62 -25.29 -0.78
N GLU A 109 21.03 -24.37 -1.66
CA GLU A 109 22.42 -23.99 -1.82
C GLU A 109 23.05 -23.47 -0.52
N THR A 110 22.26 -22.72 0.25
CA THR A 110 22.72 -22.19 1.53
C THR A 110 22.88 -23.32 2.58
N LEU A 111 21.87 -24.18 2.72
CA LEU A 111 21.92 -25.27 3.70
C LEU A 111 22.96 -26.34 3.34
N GLN A 112 23.20 -26.59 2.06
CA GLN A 112 24.23 -27.52 1.62
C GLN A 112 25.63 -27.10 2.08
N ARG A 113 25.92 -25.79 2.11
CA ARG A 113 27.20 -25.25 2.61
C ARG A 113 27.38 -25.51 4.11
N TYR A 114 26.29 -25.63 4.86
CA TYR A 114 26.30 -25.92 6.31
C TYR A 114 26.10 -27.41 6.62
N GLY A 115 25.97 -28.27 5.60
CA GLY A 115 25.82 -29.72 5.78
C GLY A 115 24.47 -30.16 6.36
N SER A 116 23.44 -29.32 6.31
CA SER A 116 22.12 -29.59 6.86
C SER A 116 21.00 -29.45 5.82
N SER A 117 21.16 -30.11 4.68
CA SER A 117 20.20 -30.07 3.56
C SER A 117 18.79 -30.56 3.93
N GLU A 118 18.66 -31.38 4.97
CA GLU A 118 17.37 -31.87 5.47
C GLU A 118 16.49 -30.76 6.05
N ALA A 119 17.09 -29.69 6.58
CA ALA A 119 16.35 -28.57 7.19
C ALA A 119 15.68 -27.62 6.18
N LEU A 120 15.64 -27.96 4.88
CA LEU A 120 15.03 -27.15 3.81
C LEU A 120 13.54 -26.87 4.07
N GLY A 121 12.79 -27.88 4.54
CA GLY A 121 11.36 -27.78 4.79
C GLY A 121 11.01 -26.69 5.83
N ILE A 122 11.74 -26.67 6.95
CA ILE A 122 11.57 -25.65 8.00
C ILE A 122 11.91 -24.25 7.44
N LEU A 123 13.00 -24.11 6.73
CA LEU A 123 13.43 -22.82 6.20
C LEU A 123 12.39 -22.24 5.24
N VAL A 124 11.90 -23.04 4.31
CA VAL A 124 10.86 -22.61 3.34
C VAL A 124 9.56 -22.26 4.05
N ALA A 125 9.12 -23.11 5.00
CA ALA A 125 7.86 -22.87 5.73
C ALA A 125 7.92 -21.58 6.57
N LEU A 126 8.97 -21.40 7.38
CA LEU A 126 9.11 -20.22 8.22
C LEU A 126 9.25 -18.93 7.41
N SER A 127 10.10 -18.95 6.38
CA SER A 127 10.30 -17.77 5.53
C SER A 127 9.04 -17.37 4.78
N LEU A 128 8.31 -18.33 4.22
CA LEU A 128 7.10 -18.05 3.46
C LEU A 128 5.91 -17.69 4.35
N VAL A 129 5.62 -18.48 5.37
CA VAL A 129 4.40 -18.30 6.17
C VAL A 129 4.53 -17.11 7.11
N ARG A 130 5.68 -16.94 7.74
CA ARG A 130 5.88 -15.94 8.80
C ARG A 130 6.28 -14.58 8.27
N GLU A 131 7.14 -14.51 7.24
CA GLU A 131 7.75 -13.27 6.80
C GLU A 131 7.30 -12.84 5.40
N LEU A 132 7.58 -13.63 4.38
CA LEU A 132 7.38 -13.23 2.98
C LEU A 132 5.92 -13.31 2.54
N GLY A 133 5.18 -14.32 3.00
CA GLY A 133 3.78 -14.52 2.60
C GLY A 133 2.90 -13.29 2.84
N PRO A 134 2.78 -12.81 4.08
CA PRO A 134 1.95 -11.65 4.38
C PRO A 134 2.43 -10.37 3.70
N VAL A 135 3.75 -10.16 3.63
CA VAL A 135 4.32 -8.93 3.07
C VAL A 135 4.13 -8.88 1.56
N VAL A 136 4.50 -9.95 0.84
CA VAL A 136 4.42 -9.97 -0.63
C VAL A 136 2.96 -10.00 -1.09
N ALA A 137 2.12 -10.83 -0.46
CA ALA A 137 0.69 -10.86 -0.75
C ALA A 137 0.04 -9.50 -0.49
N GLY A 138 0.39 -8.82 0.61
CA GLY A 138 -0.09 -7.49 0.96
C GLY A 138 0.32 -6.42 -0.06
N LEU A 139 1.57 -6.44 -0.53
CA LEU A 139 2.04 -5.51 -1.55
C LEU A 139 1.36 -5.73 -2.91
N LEU A 140 1.23 -7.00 -3.34
CA LEU A 140 0.55 -7.35 -4.59
C LEU A 140 -0.94 -6.98 -4.54
N PHE A 141 -1.59 -7.24 -3.42
CA PHE A 141 -2.98 -6.86 -3.21
C PHE A 141 -3.15 -5.34 -3.17
N ALA A 142 -2.32 -4.62 -2.42
CA ALA A 142 -2.41 -3.17 -2.30
C ALA A 142 -2.20 -2.45 -3.64
N SER A 143 -1.23 -2.91 -4.44
CA SER A 143 -0.96 -2.32 -5.76
C SER A 143 -2.15 -2.51 -6.70
N ARG A 144 -2.75 -3.68 -6.72
CA ARG A 144 -3.86 -4.01 -7.61
C ARG A 144 -5.19 -3.45 -7.12
N ALA A 145 -5.57 -3.72 -5.87
CA ALA A 145 -6.82 -3.25 -5.30
C ALA A 145 -6.83 -1.72 -5.17
N GLY A 146 -5.70 -1.13 -4.78
CA GLY A 146 -5.56 0.32 -4.68
C GLY A 146 -5.74 1.02 -6.03
N SER A 147 -5.14 0.53 -7.11
CA SER A 147 -5.31 1.08 -8.45
C SER A 147 -6.73 0.91 -8.98
N ALA A 148 -7.35 -0.26 -8.78
CA ALA A 148 -8.72 -0.52 -9.21
C ALA A 148 -9.73 0.39 -8.50
N VAL A 149 -9.65 0.50 -7.17
CA VAL A 149 -10.56 1.36 -6.38
C VAL A 149 -10.37 2.84 -6.74
N THR A 150 -9.14 3.31 -6.90
CA THR A 150 -8.89 4.70 -7.32
C THR A 150 -9.42 5.00 -8.72
N ALA A 151 -9.25 4.09 -9.67
CA ALA A 151 -9.78 4.24 -11.03
C ALA A 151 -11.31 4.30 -11.05
N GLU A 152 -11.98 3.41 -10.31
CA GLU A 152 -13.45 3.39 -10.25
C GLU A 152 -14.03 4.63 -9.55
N ILE A 153 -13.47 5.04 -8.42
CA ILE A 153 -13.90 6.27 -7.74
C ILE A 153 -13.62 7.49 -8.62
N GLY A 154 -12.48 7.50 -9.33
CA GLY A 154 -12.15 8.52 -10.31
C GLY A 154 -13.17 8.60 -11.44
N LEU A 155 -13.58 7.46 -11.99
CA LEU A 155 -14.61 7.38 -13.03
C LEU A 155 -15.98 7.85 -12.51
N MET A 156 -16.42 7.39 -11.33
CA MET A 156 -17.67 7.83 -10.72
C MET A 156 -17.70 9.35 -10.47
N LYS A 157 -16.55 9.93 -10.14
CA LYS A 157 -16.41 11.38 -9.97
C LYS A 157 -16.46 12.12 -11.31
N ALA A 158 -15.81 11.59 -12.34
CA ALA A 158 -15.79 12.18 -13.69
C ALA A 158 -17.17 12.13 -14.36
N THR A 159 -17.94 11.08 -14.11
CA THR A 159 -19.30 10.91 -14.66
C THR A 159 -20.39 11.52 -13.76
N GLU A 160 -20.01 12.32 -12.74
CA GLU A 160 -20.91 12.96 -11.78
C GLU A 160 -21.88 12.03 -11.03
N GLN A 161 -21.65 10.71 -11.06
CA GLN A 161 -22.49 9.73 -10.36
C GLN A 161 -22.51 9.95 -8.84
N LEU A 162 -21.40 10.43 -8.26
CA LEU A 162 -21.35 10.76 -6.83
C LEU A 162 -22.27 11.91 -6.48
N LYS A 163 -22.37 12.93 -7.33
CA LYS A 163 -23.31 14.05 -7.15
C LYS A 163 -24.78 13.60 -7.29
N ALA A 164 -25.03 12.70 -8.26
CA ALA A 164 -26.36 12.14 -8.44
C ALA A 164 -26.82 11.33 -7.20
N MET A 165 -25.92 10.57 -6.57
CA MET A 165 -26.21 9.88 -5.30
C MET A 165 -26.50 10.84 -4.14
N ASP A 166 -25.74 11.92 -4.04
CA ASP A 166 -25.97 12.97 -3.03
C ASP A 166 -27.34 13.65 -3.21
N MET A 167 -27.75 13.91 -4.46
CA MET A 167 -29.08 14.44 -4.76
C MET A 167 -30.22 13.49 -4.37
N MET A 168 -29.98 12.18 -4.42
CA MET A 168 -30.93 11.15 -3.97
C MET A 168 -30.86 10.88 -2.46
N ALA A 169 -30.14 11.70 -1.69
CA ALA A 169 -29.91 11.55 -0.25
C ALA A 169 -29.27 10.18 0.14
N VAL A 170 -28.55 9.55 -0.79
CA VAL A 170 -27.81 8.30 -0.56
C VAL A 170 -26.36 8.63 -0.24
N ASN A 171 -25.88 8.24 0.94
CA ASN A 171 -24.50 8.49 1.34
C ASN A 171 -23.53 7.60 0.53
N PRO A 172 -22.67 8.19 -0.35
CA PRO A 172 -21.77 7.42 -1.21
C PRO A 172 -20.70 6.67 -0.41
N LEU A 173 -20.31 7.18 0.76
CA LEU A 173 -19.35 6.51 1.65
C LEU A 173 -19.86 5.16 2.14
N ALA A 174 -21.13 5.11 2.58
CA ALA A 174 -21.72 3.89 3.10
C ALA A 174 -22.00 2.84 2.01
N ARG A 175 -22.30 3.29 0.78
CA ARG A 175 -22.73 2.38 -0.30
C ARG A 175 -21.59 1.91 -1.19
N VAL A 176 -20.56 2.71 -1.36
CA VAL A 176 -19.46 2.41 -2.30
C VAL A 176 -18.15 2.12 -1.57
N VAL A 177 -17.75 2.98 -0.63
CA VAL A 177 -16.42 2.89 -0.03
C VAL A 177 -16.35 1.84 1.08
N ALA A 178 -17.37 1.79 1.97
CA ALA A 178 -17.36 0.87 3.11
C ALA A 178 -17.36 -0.61 2.70
N PRO A 179 -18.21 -1.11 1.75
CA PRO A 179 -18.18 -2.52 1.36
C PRO A 179 -16.88 -2.91 0.66
N ARG A 180 -16.24 -1.99 -0.09
CA ARG A 180 -14.94 -2.24 -0.73
C ARG A 180 -13.81 -2.35 0.28
N PHE A 181 -13.80 -1.49 1.27
CA PHE A 181 -12.82 -1.55 2.34
C PHE A 181 -12.90 -2.89 3.09
N TRP A 182 -14.08 -3.31 3.50
CA TRP A 182 -14.27 -4.58 4.21
C TRP A 182 -14.05 -5.80 3.30
N GLY A 183 -14.44 -5.71 2.04
CA GLY A 183 -14.10 -6.72 1.02
C GLY A 183 -12.60 -6.93 0.91
N GLY A 184 -11.81 -5.83 0.90
CA GLY A 184 -10.35 -5.87 0.90
C GLY A 184 -9.77 -6.48 2.17
N VAL A 185 -10.25 -6.06 3.35
CA VAL A 185 -9.79 -6.58 4.65
C VAL A 185 -10.01 -8.09 4.79
N ILE A 186 -11.11 -8.61 4.26
CA ILE A 186 -11.41 -10.05 4.32
C ILE A 186 -10.65 -10.84 3.25
N SER A 187 -10.52 -10.30 2.03
CA SER A 187 -9.84 -11.00 0.94
C SER A 187 -8.32 -11.07 1.13
N MET A 188 -7.70 -10.08 1.79
CA MET A 188 -6.26 -10.02 1.98
C MET A 188 -5.68 -11.25 2.72
N PRO A 189 -6.15 -11.66 3.92
CA PRO A 189 -5.62 -12.83 4.61
C PRO A 189 -5.87 -14.14 3.85
N LEU A 190 -7.00 -14.24 3.13
CA LEU A 190 -7.28 -15.40 2.30
C LEU A 190 -6.26 -15.54 1.16
N LEU A 191 -5.96 -14.43 0.49
CA LEU A 191 -4.96 -14.40 -0.58
C LEU A 191 -3.54 -14.63 -0.06
N ALA A 192 -3.21 -14.16 1.15
CA ALA A 192 -1.93 -14.45 1.79
C ALA A 192 -1.77 -15.95 2.11
N ALA A 193 -2.83 -16.59 2.59
CA ALA A 193 -2.84 -18.04 2.81
C ALA A 193 -2.64 -18.83 1.51
N LEU A 194 -3.33 -18.45 0.44
CA LEU A 194 -3.17 -19.08 -0.87
C LEU A 194 -1.76 -18.85 -1.46
N PHE A 195 -1.19 -17.65 -1.27
CA PHE A 195 0.18 -17.37 -1.66
C PHE A 195 1.17 -18.29 -0.93
N SER A 196 1.02 -18.44 0.38
CA SER A 196 1.88 -19.29 1.20
C SER A 196 1.75 -20.77 0.80
N MET A 197 0.53 -21.27 0.54
CA MET A 197 0.32 -22.62 0.04
C MET A 197 1.06 -22.88 -1.27
N MET A 198 0.91 -21.98 -2.24
CA MET A 198 1.58 -22.11 -3.54
C MET A 198 3.10 -21.94 -3.41
N GLY A 199 3.55 -21.12 -2.49
CA GLY A 199 4.97 -20.96 -2.21
C GLY A 199 5.60 -22.23 -1.61
N VAL A 200 4.93 -22.85 -0.63
CA VAL A 200 5.37 -24.15 -0.08
C VAL A 200 5.37 -25.24 -1.14
N PHE A 201 4.35 -25.27 -1.99
CA PHE A 201 4.29 -26.19 -3.12
C PHE A 201 5.46 -25.99 -4.11
N GLY A 202 5.80 -24.72 -4.41
CA GLY A 202 6.98 -24.38 -5.21
C GLY A 202 8.30 -24.85 -4.57
N GLY A 203 8.46 -24.64 -3.26
CA GLY A 203 9.60 -25.12 -2.49
C GLY A 203 9.71 -26.65 -2.47
N TYR A 204 8.58 -27.36 -2.32
CA TYR A 204 8.49 -28.81 -2.44
C TYR A 204 8.94 -29.30 -3.82
N LEU A 205 8.47 -28.67 -4.88
CA LEU A 205 8.77 -29.04 -6.24
C LEU A 205 10.27 -28.99 -6.54
N ILE A 206 10.95 -27.94 -6.08
CA ILE A 206 12.43 -27.84 -6.21
C ILE A 206 13.13 -28.78 -5.24
N GLY A 207 12.79 -28.75 -3.95
CA GLY A 207 13.52 -29.50 -2.92
C GLY A 207 13.42 -31.01 -3.09
N VAL A 208 12.23 -31.54 -3.29
CA VAL A 208 11.97 -32.97 -3.35
C VAL A 208 12.09 -33.50 -4.79
N VAL A 209 11.38 -32.86 -5.75
CA VAL A 209 11.29 -33.42 -7.12
C VAL A 209 12.57 -33.19 -7.94
N PHE A 210 13.17 -32.00 -7.85
CA PHE A 210 14.36 -31.66 -8.65
C PHE A 210 15.68 -32.02 -7.96
N ILE A 211 15.80 -31.79 -6.67
CA ILE A 211 17.05 -31.96 -5.92
C ILE A 211 17.12 -33.35 -5.27
N GLY A 212 15.94 -33.97 -4.95
CA GLY A 212 15.89 -35.30 -4.36
C GLY A 212 16.10 -35.33 -2.84
N VAL A 213 15.73 -34.26 -2.12
CA VAL A 213 15.67 -34.26 -0.66
C VAL A 213 14.58 -35.24 -0.21
N ASP A 214 14.82 -35.97 0.87
CA ASP A 214 13.87 -36.96 1.38
C ASP A 214 12.51 -36.32 1.71
N GLU A 215 11.45 -36.84 1.11
CA GLU A 215 10.08 -36.32 1.29
C GLU A 215 9.62 -36.39 2.74
N GLY A 216 9.99 -37.48 3.44
CA GLY A 216 9.64 -37.67 4.85
C GLY A 216 10.29 -36.62 5.73
N ALA A 217 11.55 -36.27 5.48
CA ALA A 217 12.25 -35.23 6.22
C ALA A 217 11.64 -33.85 5.97
N PHE A 218 11.25 -33.55 4.72
CA PHE A 218 10.65 -32.26 4.36
C PHE A 218 9.33 -32.02 5.12
N TRP A 219 8.41 -33.00 5.11
CA TRP A 219 7.12 -32.86 5.78
C TRP A 219 7.17 -32.94 7.30
N SER A 220 7.99 -33.86 7.86
CA SER A 220 8.10 -34.01 9.30
C SER A 220 8.66 -32.76 9.98
N GLN A 221 9.62 -32.10 9.37
CA GLN A 221 10.20 -30.88 9.90
C GLN A 221 9.27 -29.67 9.73
N MET A 222 8.48 -29.62 8.66
CA MET A 222 7.48 -28.56 8.49
C MET A 222 6.35 -28.66 9.50
N GLN A 223 5.95 -29.88 9.91
CA GLN A 223 4.94 -30.08 10.96
C GLN A 223 5.44 -29.76 12.36
N ALA A 224 6.75 -29.84 12.59
CA ALA A 224 7.37 -29.55 13.89
C ALA A 224 7.57 -28.05 14.16
N SER A 225 7.39 -27.18 13.16
CA SER A 225 7.57 -25.73 13.24
C SER A 225 6.23 -25.00 13.46
#